data_893ee001739b7b168c925c7772681b52
#
_entry.id   893ee001739b7b168c925c7772681b52
#
_cell.length_a   1.000
_cell.length_b   1.000
_cell.length_c   1.000
_cell.angle_alpha   90.00
_cell.angle_beta   90.00
_cell.angle_gamma   90.00
#
_symmetry.space_group_name_H-M   'P 1'
#
loop_
_entity.id
_entity.type
_entity.pdbx_description
1 polymer ?
#
loop_
_entity_poly.entity_id
_entity_poly.type
_entity_poly.pdbx_seq_one_letter_code
_entity_poly.pdbx_strand_id
1 'polypeptide(L)'
;MNPEIPVEYEKGYTKFLNCKIDLRNRVFIPRIETEFWVKKAFKNCKLQIANCKLKKVKILDIFAGSGCIGIAVLKNIKNSRVDFADIDKRAIEQIKINLKLSRISPKRYKIYQSNLFEKIKNKNYDYIFANPPYVAKEKIKEVQPSVLRYEPRRAILGGKKGLFYIRKFLKEAKKFLKPDGTIYFEFDPEQKNEISNILRKENYKNSKFFKDQFKKYRFVKVQI
;
A
#
# COMPACT_ATOMS: atom_id res chain seq x y z
N MET A 1 -11.66 -5.20 30.35
CA MET A 1 -11.94 -6.38 29.48
C MET A 1 -10.80 -6.59 28.52
N ASN A 2 -10.39 -7.84 28.28
CA ASN A 2 -9.41 -8.12 27.23
C ASN A 2 -10.07 -7.89 25.86
N PRO A 3 -9.45 -7.11 24.95
CA PRO A 3 -10.02 -6.94 23.62
C PRO A 3 -10.09 -8.26 22.87
N GLU A 4 -11.20 -8.49 22.18
CA GLU A 4 -11.41 -9.70 21.38
C GLU A 4 -10.44 -9.79 20.22
N ILE A 5 -10.10 -11.01 19.84
CA ILE A 5 -9.27 -11.27 18.66
C ILE A 5 -10.05 -10.84 17.41
N PRO A 6 -9.45 -10.08 16.49
CA PRO A 6 -10.12 -9.76 15.21
C PRO A 6 -10.59 -11.02 14.49
N VAL A 7 -11.84 -10.98 14.03
CA VAL A 7 -12.48 -12.12 13.36
C VAL A 7 -11.71 -12.63 12.13
N GLU A 8 -10.96 -11.76 11.47
CA GLU A 8 -10.09 -12.11 10.34
C GLU A 8 -8.93 -12.99 10.76
N TYR A 9 -8.40 -12.78 11.98
CA TYR A 9 -7.35 -13.65 12.53
C TYR A 9 -7.90 -14.99 13.02
N GLU A 10 -9.11 -15.01 13.56
CA GLU A 10 -9.78 -16.27 13.93
C GLU A 10 -10.08 -17.12 12.70
N LYS A 11 -10.60 -16.50 11.64
CA LYS A 11 -10.84 -17.16 10.35
C LYS A 11 -9.55 -17.50 9.59
N GLY A 12 -8.43 -16.83 9.93
CA GLY A 12 -7.14 -16.97 9.27
C GLY A 12 -7.07 -16.30 7.89
N TYR A 13 -8.09 -15.57 7.45
CA TYR A 13 -8.10 -14.86 6.17
C TYR A 13 -9.11 -13.72 6.13
N THR A 14 -8.93 -12.83 5.14
CA THR A 14 -9.92 -11.84 4.71
C THR A 14 -10.09 -11.86 3.19
N LYS A 15 -11.09 -11.12 2.68
CA LYS A 15 -11.27 -10.86 1.24
C LYS A 15 -10.80 -9.45 0.91
N PHE A 16 -10.17 -9.28 -0.25
CA PHE A 16 -9.73 -7.99 -0.79
C PHE A 16 -9.80 -8.01 -2.31
N LEU A 17 -10.68 -7.20 -2.93
CA LEU A 17 -10.90 -7.12 -4.38
C LEU A 17 -11.04 -8.51 -5.04
N ASN A 18 -11.90 -9.35 -4.48
CA ASN A 18 -12.16 -10.73 -4.91
C ASN A 18 -10.96 -11.69 -4.74
N CYS A 19 -9.91 -11.29 -4.03
CA CYS A 19 -8.81 -12.17 -3.64
C CYS A 19 -9.01 -12.65 -2.21
N LYS A 20 -8.79 -13.94 -1.95
CA LYS A 20 -8.64 -14.48 -0.59
C LYS A 20 -7.23 -14.16 -0.12
N ILE A 21 -7.10 -13.45 0.99
CA ILE A 21 -5.84 -13.03 1.60
C ILE A 21 -5.70 -13.76 2.94
N ASP A 22 -4.78 -14.68 3.00
CA ASP A 22 -4.40 -15.40 4.22
C ASP A 22 -3.69 -14.44 5.19
N LEU A 23 -3.94 -14.60 6.51
CA LEU A 23 -3.43 -13.74 7.57
C LEU A 23 -2.74 -14.50 8.71
N ARG A 24 -2.36 -15.76 8.48
CA ARG A 24 -1.80 -16.65 9.51
C ARG A 24 -0.56 -16.09 10.22
N ASN A 25 0.23 -15.25 9.56
CA ASN A 25 1.39 -14.60 10.15
C ASN A 25 1.05 -13.31 10.93
N ARG A 26 -0.24 -13.04 11.16
CA ARG A 26 -0.74 -11.87 11.91
C ARG A 26 -0.12 -10.56 11.43
N VAL A 27 -0.13 -10.34 10.12
CA VAL A 27 0.21 -9.07 9.50
C VAL A 27 -0.97 -8.10 9.53
N PHE A 28 -0.76 -6.84 9.19
CA PHE A 28 -1.83 -5.84 9.12
C PHE A 28 -3.03 -6.35 8.30
N ILE A 29 -4.24 -6.24 8.88
CA ILE A 29 -5.48 -6.67 8.24
C ILE A 29 -5.88 -5.65 7.18
N PRO A 30 -6.07 -6.04 5.91
CA PRO A 30 -6.55 -5.14 4.86
C PRO A 30 -7.86 -4.44 5.23
N ARG A 31 -7.93 -3.12 5.07
CA ARG A 31 -9.11 -2.31 5.41
C ARG A 31 -9.99 -2.04 4.20
N ILE A 32 -11.28 -1.80 4.45
CA ILE A 32 -12.25 -1.52 3.40
C ILE A 32 -11.98 -0.17 2.70
N GLU A 33 -11.39 0.79 3.40
CA GLU A 33 -10.93 2.05 2.83
C GLU A 33 -9.81 1.82 1.81
N THR A 34 -8.87 0.93 2.16
CA THR A 34 -7.78 0.52 1.25
C THR A 34 -8.35 -0.16 0.01
N GLU A 35 -9.29 -1.09 0.17
CA GLU A 35 -9.97 -1.76 -0.95
C GLU A 35 -10.63 -0.75 -1.89
N PHE A 36 -11.33 0.23 -1.31
CA PHE A 36 -12.04 1.26 -2.06
C PHE A 36 -11.11 2.09 -2.95
N TRP A 37 -10.01 2.63 -2.39
CA TRP A 37 -9.13 3.46 -3.20
C TRP A 37 -8.31 2.65 -4.21
N VAL A 38 -7.92 1.43 -3.88
CA VAL A 38 -7.24 0.54 -4.83
C VAL A 38 -8.14 0.23 -6.02
N LYS A 39 -9.44 -0.02 -5.79
CA LYS A 39 -10.43 -0.20 -6.87
C LYS A 39 -10.52 1.02 -7.79
N LYS A 40 -10.51 2.24 -7.23
CA LYS A 40 -10.46 3.50 -8.00
C LYS A 40 -9.16 3.65 -8.78
N ALA A 41 -8.01 3.36 -8.15
CA ALA A 41 -6.72 3.40 -8.82
C ALA A 41 -6.67 2.42 -10.00
N PHE A 42 -7.23 1.21 -9.86
CA PHE A 42 -7.29 0.22 -10.95
C PHE A 42 -8.08 0.74 -12.17
N LYS A 43 -9.21 1.42 -11.95
CA LYS A 43 -9.96 2.03 -13.04
C LYS A 43 -9.09 3.00 -13.84
N ASN A 44 -8.35 3.85 -13.15
CA ASN A 44 -7.43 4.80 -13.78
C ASN A 44 -6.27 4.09 -14.49
N CYS A 45 -5.66 3.07 -13.86
CA CYS A 45 -4.58 2.29 -14.48
C CYS A 45 -5.05 1.58 -15.76
N LYS A 46 -6.23 0.94 -15.73
CA LYS A 46 -6.79 0.24 -16.90
C LYS A 46 -7.05 1.20 -18.06
N LEU A 47 -7.57 2.40 -17.80
CA LEU A 47 -7.79 3.42 -18.81
C LEU A 47 -6.46 3.87 -19.45
N GLN A 48 -5.43 4.13 -18.64
CA GLN A 48 -4.11 4.50 -19.17
C GLN A 48 -3.46 3.37 -19.97
N ILE A 49 -3.59 2.12 -19.52
CA ILE A 49 -3.10 0.95 -20.26
C ILE A 49 -3.80 0.83 -21.61
N ALA A 50 -5.13 0.97 -21.64
CA ALA A 50 -5.90 0.91 -22.88
C ALA A 50 -5.50 2.02 -23.85
N ASN A 51 -5.34 3.24 -23.36
CA ASN A 51 -5.01 4.40 -24.19
C ASN A 51 -3.54 4.45 -24.64
N CYS A 52 -2.61 3.97 -23.81
CA CYS A 52 -1.17 4.07 -24.08
C CYS A 52 -0.58 2.84 -24.77
N LYS A 53 -1.40 1.82 -25.12
CA LYS A 53 -0.93 0.56 -25.71
C LYS A 53 0.23 -0.11 -24.96
N LEU A 54 0.27 0.05 -23.63
CA LEU A 54 1.31 -0.50 -22.78
C LEU A 54 1.27 -2.03 -22.83
N LYS A 55 2.28 -2.64 -23.43
CA LYS A 55 2.40 -4.10 -23.49
C LYS A 55 2.55 -4.73 -22.09
N LYS A 56 3.12 -4.00 -21.12
CA LYS A 56 3.40 -4.50 -19.77
C LYS A 56 3.51 -3.35 -18.76
N VAL A 57 2.82 -3.48 -17.62
CA VAL A 57 2.82 -2.49 -16.53
C VAL A 57 3.67 -3.01 -15.38
N LYS A 58 4.58 -2.18 -14.87
CA LYS A 58 5.46 -2.48 -13.77
C LYS A 58 5.07 -1.67 -12.54
N ILE A 59 4.77 -2.35 -11.45
CA ILE A 59 4.22 -1.76 -10.25
C ILE A 59 5.09 -2.11 -9.06
N LEU A 60 5.26 -1.16 -8.15
CA LEU A 60 5.82 -1.38 -6.82
C LEU A 60 4.70 -1.28 -5.80
N ASP A 61 4.51 -2.33 -5.00
CA ASP A 61 3.70 -2.34 -3.78
C ASP A 61 4.65 -2.24 -2.59
N ILE A 62 4.74 -1.04 -2.01
CA ILE A 62 5.64 -0.73 -0.90
C ILE A 62 4.85 -0.55 0.39
N PHE A 63 5.40 -0.97 1.54
CA PHE A 63 4.67 -1.25 2.77
C PHE A 63 3.63 -2.35 2.55
N ALA A 64 4.04 -3.40 1.85
CA ALA A 64 3.12 -4.35 1.24
C ALA A 64 2.31 -5.19 2.25
N GLY A 65 2.77 -5.36 3.49
CA GLY A 65 2.06 -6.10 4.55
C GLY A 65 1.67 -7.51 4.12
N SER A 66 0.36 -7.77 3.98
CA SER A 66 -0.15 -9.05 3.48
C SER A 66 0.04 -9.26 1.96
N GLY A 67 0.47 -8.22 1.22
CA GLY A 67 0.55 -8.20 -0.23
C GLY A 67 -0.80 -8.01 -0.94
N CYS A 68 -1.85 -7.64 -0.21
CA CYS A 68 -3.21 -7.59 -0.75
C CYS A 68 -3.35 -6.66 -1.97
N ILE A 69 -2.67 -5.50 -1.96
CA ILE A 69 -2.73 -4.54 -3.07
C ILE A 69 -2.08 -5.13 -4.33
N GLY A 70 -0.82 -5.57 -4.22
CA GLY A 70 -0.09 -6.12 -5.36
C GLY A 70 -0.70 -7.41 -5.91
N ILE A 71 -1.24 -8.27 -5.04
CA ILE A 71 -1.95 -9.50 -5.45
C ILE A 71 -3.23 -9.15 -6.21
N ALA A 72 -4.00 -8.19 -5.71
CA ALA A 72 -5.19 -7.71 -6.41
C ALA A 72 -4.83 -7.10 -7.78
N VAL A 73 -3.70 -6.38 -7.89
CA VAL A 73 -3.17 -5.92 -9.19
C VAL A 73 -2.92 -7.11 -10.12
N LEU A 74 -2.16 -8.11 -9.67
CA LEU A 74 -1.78 -9.27 -10.48
C LEU A 74 -2.98 -10.08 -10.97
N LYS A 75 -4.06 -10.14 -10.17
CA LYS A 75 -5.32 -10.82 -10.54
C LYS A 75 -6.16 -10.02 -11.52
N ASN A 76 -6.19 -8.70 -11.40
CA ASN A 76 -7.08 -7.83 -12.16
C ASN A 76 -6.45 -7.21 -13.41
N ILE A 77 -5.11 -7.19 -13.51
CA ILE A 77 -4.35 -6.63 -14.65
C ILE A 77 -3.41 -7.70 -15.21
N LYS A 78 -3.86 -8.41 -16.26
CA LYS A 78 -3.15 -9.56 -16.82
C LYS A 78 -1.69 -9.26 -17.20
N ASN A 79 -1.42 -8.12 -17.83
CA ASN A 79 -0.10 -7.72 -18.31
C ASN A 79 0.68 -6.90 -17.26
N SER A 80 0.49 -7.17 -15.95
CA SER A 80 1.24 -6.52 -14.89
C SER A 80 2.36 -7.39 -14.32
N ARG A 81 3.39 -6.72 -13.82
CA ARG A 81 4.39 -7.25 -12.88
C ARG A 81 4.38 -6.41 -11.63
N VAL A 82 4.50 -7.05 -10.48
CA VAL A 82 4.53 -6.37 -9.19
C VAL A 82 5.79 -6.76 -8.43
N ASP A 83 6.51 -5.76 -7.98
CA ASP A 83 7.56 -5.91 -6.99
C ASP A 83 6.96 -5.54 -5.63
N PHE A 84 7.06 -6.44 -4.65
CA PHE A 84 6.59 -6.23 -3.28
C PHE A 84 7.76 -5.84 -2.39
N ALA A 85 7.58 -4.86 -1.52
CA ALA A 85 8.58 -4.47 -0.54
C ALA A 85 7.98 -4.25 0.84
N ASP A 86 8.55 -4.87 1.85
CA ASP A 86 8.24 -4.66 3.26
C ASP A 86 9.49 -4.87 4.12
N ILE A 87 9.55 -4.21 5.26
CA ILE A 87 10.66 -4.37 6.21
C ILE A 87 10.46 -5.59 7.12
N ASP A 88 9.19 -5.99 7.37
CA ASP A 88 8.85 -7.08 8.29
C ASP A 88 9.01 -8.44 7.60
N LYS A 89 9.85 -9.31 8.15
CA LYS A 89 10.03 -10.69 7.68
C LYS A 89 8.70 -11.46 7.66
N ARG A 90 7.80 -11.23 8.62
CA ARG A 90 6.48 -11.88 8.65
C ARG A 90 5.62 -11.46 7.46
N ALA A 91 5.67 -10.19 7.06
CA ALA A 91 5.01 -9.69 5.86
C ALA A 91 5.56 -10.37 4.60
N ILE A 92 6.89 -10.51 4.51
CA ILE A 92 7.54 -11.20 3.38
C ILE A 92 7.07 -12.65 3.26
N GLU A 93 7.01 -13.39 4.37
CA GLU A 93 6.50 -14.76 4.37
C GLU A 93 4.99 -14.82 4.04
N GLN A 94 4.21 -13.86 4.56
CA GLN A 94 2.78 -13.77 4.25
C GLN A 94 2.53 -13.50 2.77
N ILE A 95 3.30 -12.61 2.15
CA ILE A 95 3.22 -12.34 0.70
C ILE A 95 3.45 -13.63 -0.11
N LYS A 96 4.47 -14.43 0.24
CA LYS A 96 4.75 -15.72 -0.44
C LYS A 96 3.57 -16.68 -0.34
N ILE A 97 2.95 -16.80 0.86
CA ILE A 97 1.77 -17.62 1.08
C ILE A 97 0.63 -17.16 0.16
N ASN A 98 0.35 -15.85 0.16
CA ASN A 98 -0.76 -15.28 -0.59
C ASN A 98 -0.57 -15.34 -2.11
N LEU A 99 0.65 -15.19 -2.60
CA LEU A 99 0.98 -15.40 -4.02
C LEU A 99 0.74 -16.85 -4.46
N LYS A 100 1.15 -17.82 -3.63
CA LYS A 100 0.90 -19.25 -3.88
C LYS A 100 -0.59 -19.56 -3.84
N LEU A 101 -1.31 -19.08 -2.82
CA LEU A 101 -2.77 -19.22 -2.70
C LEU A 101 -3.50 -18.65 -3.92
N SER A 102 -3.05 -17.51 -4.42
CA SER A 102 -3.61 -16.84 -5.60
C SER A 102 -3.16 -17.44 -6.93
N ARG A 103 -2.31 -18.47 -6.93
CA ARG A 103 -1.75 -19.15 -8.13
C ARG A 103 -1.08 -18.14 -9.10
N ILE A 104 -0.33 -17.19 -8.56
CA ILE A 104 0.39 -16.19 -9.37
C ILE A 104 1.73 -16.77 -9.83
N SER A 105 2.00 -16.69 -11.15
CA SER A 105 3.27 -17.14 -11.72
C SER A 105 4.47 -16.37 -11.15
N PRO A 106 5.54 -17.07 -10.72
CA PRO A 106 6.77 -16.42 -10.20
C PRO A 106 7.42 -15.43 -11.20
N LYS A 107 7.18 -15.59 -12.48
CA LYS A 107 7.68 -14.67 -13.52
C LYS A 107 7.03 -13.28 -13.45
N ARG A 108 5.96 -13.12 -12.67
CA ARG A 108 5.19 -11.87 -12.59
C ARG A 108 5.46 -11.04 -11.36
N TYR A 109 6.32 -11.46 -10.43
CA TYR A 109 6.61 -10.70 -9.23
C TYR A 109 8.06 -10.85 -8.77
N LYS A 110 8.46 -9.93 -7.88
CA LYS A 110 9.64 -10.04 -7.02
C LYS A 110 9.25 -9.62 -5.60
N ILE A 111 10.00 -10.10 -4.61
CA ILE A 111 9.75 -9.79 -3.20
C ILE A 111 11.06 -9.30 -2.60
N TYR A 112 11.01 -8.16 -1.90
CA TYR A 112 12.15 -7.53 -1.25
C TYR A 112 11.87 -7.34 0.24
N GLN A 113 12.67 -7.93 1.10
CA GLN A 113 12.73 -7.51 2.50
C GLN A 113 13.57 -6.24 2.56
N SER A 114 12.93 -5.07 2.61
CA SER A 114 13.59 -3.78 2.43
C SER A 114 13.01 -2.72 3.36
N ASN A 115 13.88 -1.91 3.94
CA ASN A 115 13.48 -0.67 4.57
C ASN A 115 13.28 0.37 3.45
N LEU A 116 12.01 0.64 3.15
CA LEU A 116 11.66 1.46 1.99
C LEU A 116 12.33 0.93 0.70
N PHE A 117 13.12 1.77 0.05
CA PHE A 117 13.72 1.51 -1.25
C PHE A 117 15.13 0.91 -1.20
N GLU A 118 15.73 0.74 -0.01
CA GLU A 118 17.16 0.40 0.16
C GLU A 118 17.61 -0.84 -0.64
N LYS A 119 16.78 -1.88 -0.69
CA LYS A 119 17.12 -3.13 -1.40
C LYS A 119 16.41 -3.28 -2.75
N ILE A 120 15.65 -2.27 -3.18
CA ILE A 120 14.93 -2.32 -4.45
C ILE A 120 15.89 -2.01 -5.59
N LYS A 121 16.25 -3.04 -6.36
CA LYS A 121 17.19 -2.90 -7.48
C LYS A 121 16.55 -2.31 -8.73
N ASN A 122 15.25 -2.56 -8.92
CA ASN A 122 14.51 -2.07 -10.08
C ASN A 122 14.15 -0.61 -9.92
N LYS A 123 14.28 0.13 -11.03
CA LYS A 123 13.73 1.48 -11.19
C LYS A 123 12.76 1.46 -12.37
N ASN A 124 12.17 2.58 -12.70
CA ASN A 124 11.24 2.72 -13.83
C ASN A 124 9.92 1.96 -13.62
N TYR A 125 9.27 2.17 -12.47
CA TYR A 125 7.90 1.73 -12.23
C TYR A 125 6.91 2.68 -12.91
N ASP A 126 5.86 2.11 -13.49
CA ASP A 126 4.72 2.88 -14.01
C ASP A 126 3.86 3.40 -12.85
N TYR A 127 3.75 2.58 -11.78
CA TYR A 127 3.00 2.92 -10.58
C TYR A 127 3.72 2.50 -9.31
N ILE A 128 3.57 3.32 -8.26
CA ILE A 128 3.89 2.92 -6.89
C ILE A 128 2.61 3.01 -6.08
N PHE A 129 2.24 1.90 -5.43
CA PHE A 129 1.16 1.84 -4.44
C PHE A 129 1.75 1.73 -3.05
N ALA A 130 1.20 2.50 -2.11
CA ALA A 130 1.67 2.50 -0.73
C ALA A 130 0.52 2.66 0.27
N ASN A 131 0.52 1.84 1.31
CA ASN A 131 -0.26 2.07 2.52
C ASN A 131 0.72 2.15 3.70
N PRO A 132 1.39 3.32 3.89
CA PRO A 132 2.40 3.47 4.93
C PRO A 132 1.75 3.50 6.32
N PRO A 133 2.47 3.15 7.39
CA PRO A 133 2.04 3.42 8.75
C PRO A 133 1.84 4.93 8.93
N TYR A 134 0.61 5.35 9.24
CA TYR A 134 0.23 6.77 9.32
C TYR A 134 -0.41 7.19 10.64
N VAL A 135 -0.66 6.28 11.58
CA VAL A 135 -1.22 6.67 12.89
C VAL A 135 -0.20 7.50 13.66
N ALA A 136 -0.61 8.69 14.07
CA ALA A 136 0.22 9.58 14.87
C ALA A 136 0.49 8.97 16.25
N LYS A 137 1.73 9.10 16.76
CA LYS A 137 2.07 8.62 18.11
C LYS A 137 1.16 9.24 19.19
N GLU A 138 0.78 10.48 18.98
CA GLU A 138 -0.08 11.25 19.87
C GLU A 138 -1.51 10.71 19.92
N LYS A 139 -1.95 10.02 18.86
CA LYS A 139 -3.30 9.45 18.70
C LYS A 139 -3.38 7.95 18.98
N ILE A 140 -2.35 7.36 19.58
CA ILE A 140 -2.33 5.91 19.85
C ILE A 140 -3.51 5.47 20.74
N LYS A 141 -3.99 6.35 21.62
CA LYS A 141 -5.14 6.08 22.51
C LYS A 141 -6.49 6.03 21.77
N GLU A 142 -6.56 6.60 20.57
CA GLU A 142 -7.76 6.61 19.73
C GLU A 142 -7.86 5.32 18.87
N VAL A 143 -6.77 4.54 18.78
CA VAL A 143 -6.75 3.29 18.04
C VAL A 143 -7.46 2.20 18.85
N GLN A 144 -8.29 1.42 18.20
CA GLN A 144 -9.00 0.30 18.83
C GLN A 144 -8.03 -0.61 19.58
N PRO A 145 -8.36 -1.01 20.83
CA PRO A 145 -7.48 -1.87 21.64
C PRO A 145 -7.10 -3.20 20.98
N SER A 146 -8.02 -3.80 20.22
CA SER A 146 -7.76 -5.04 19.46
C SER A 146 -6.67 -4.85 18.40
N VAL A 147 -6.68 -3.71 17.69
CA VAL A 147 -5.65 -3.37 16.69
C VAL A 147 -4.28 -3.25 17.36
N LEU A 148 -4.17 -2.52 18.48
CA LEU A 148 -2.92 -2.35 19.20
C LEU A 148 -2.37 -3.65 19.80
N ARG A 149 -3.25 -4.57 20.17
CA ARG A 149 -2.88 -5.84 20.81
C ARG A 149 -2.46 -6.91 19.79
N TYR A 150 -3.16 -7.00 18.67
CA TYR A 150 -3.03 -8.14 17.76
C TYR A 150 -2.31 -7.81 16.45
N GLU A 151 -2.35 -6.57 15.98
CA GLU A 151 -1.67 -6.18 14.74
C GLU A 151 -0.25 -5.64 15.00
N PRO A 152 0.67 -5.77 14.03
CA PRO A 152 2.04 -5.27 14.21
C PRO A 152 2.08 -3.76 14.40
N ARG A 153 2.55 -3.26 15.54
CA ARG A 153 2.64 -1.82 15.81
C ARG A 153 3.40 -1.04 14.74
N ARG A 154 4.44 -1.66 14.14
CA ARG A 154 5.21 -1.04 13.05
C ARG A 154 4.40 -0.82 11.77
N ALA A 155 3.33 -1.57 11.55
CA ALA A 155 2.43 -1.39 10.43
C ALA A 155 1.38 -0.30 10.66
N ILE A 156 1.29 0.21 11.89
CA ILE A 156 0.27 1.17 12.32
C ILE A 156 0.89 2.54 12.60
N LEU A 157 1.97 2.58 13.40
CA LEU A 157 2.51 3.80 13.95
C LEU A 157 3.42 4.54 12.97
N GLY A 158 2.99 5.70 12.52
CA GLY A 158 3.70 6.59 11.60
C GLY A 158 4.62 7.63 12.26
N GLY A 159 4.85 7.54 13.60
CA GLY A 159 5.70 8.47 14.34
C GLY A 159 5.00 9.79 14.65
N LYS A 160 5.77 10.88 14.85
CA LYS A 160 5.23 12.22 15.15
C LYS A 160 4.28 12.66 14.03
N LYS A 161 3.06 13.07 14.40
CA LYS A 161 1.97 13.41 13.48
C LYS A 161 1.66 12.32 12.45
N GLY A 162 2.18 11.09 12.60
CA GLY A 162 2.00 9.99 11.64
C GLY A 162 2.72 10.17 10.29
N LEU A 163 3.65 11.12 10.17
CA LEU A 163 4.22 11.54 8.88
C LEU A 163 5.65 11.03 8.64
N PHE A 164 6.25 10.31 9.58
CA PHE A 164 7.65 9.91 9.48
C PHE A 164 7.95 9.08 8.22
N TYR A 165 7.18 8.02 8.00
CA TYR A 165 7.37 7.15 6.84
C TYR A 165 6.91 7.81 5.55
N ILE A 166 5.83 8.60 5.57
CA ILE A 166 5.34 9.35 4.41
C ILE A 166 6.41 10.32 3.91
N ARG A 167 7.10 11.05 4.80
CA ARG A 167 8.19 11.96 4.42
C ARG A 167 9.35 11.22 3.77
N LYS A 168 9.82 10.14 4.39
CA LYS A 168 10.92 9.32 3.84
C LYS A 168 10.55 8.73 2.49
N PHE A 169 9.35 8.18 2.39
CA PHE A 169 8.82 7.60 1.16
C PHE A 169 8.80 8.63 0.02
N LEU A 170 8.19 9.78 0.22
CA LEU A 170 8.06 10.81 -0.81
C LEU A 170 9.41 11.41 -1.23
N LYS A 171 10.38 11.51 -0.33
CA LYS A 171 11.74 11.99 -0.65
C LYS A 171 12.44 11.13 -1.70
N GLU A 172 12.16 9.84 -1.75
CA GLU A 172 12.86 8.88 -2.60
C GLU A 172 12.03 8.37 -3.79
N ALA A 173 10.70 8.33 -3.66
CA ALA A 173 9.82 7.62 -4.59
C ALA A 173 9.99 8.03 -6.06
N LYS A 174 10.25 9.33 -6.34
CA LYS A 174 10.49 9.81 -7.70
C LYS A 174 11.60 9.07 -8.43
N LYS A 175 12.67 8.71 -7.73
CA LYS A 175 13.85 8.05 -8.31
C LYS A 175 13.54 6.66 -8.86
N PHE A 176 12.39 6.10 -8.47
CA PHE A 176 11.95 4.75 -8.84
C PHE A 176 10.84 4.75 -9.89
N LEU A 177 10.25 5.89 -10.20
CA LEU A 177 9.23 6.03 -11.22
C LEU A 177 9.81 6.30 -12.62
N LYS A 178 9.06 5.91 -13.64
CA LYS A 178 9.26 6.41 -15.01
C LYS A 178 8.87 7.88 -15.10
N PRO A 179 9.33 8.62 -16.14
CA PRO A 179 8.65 9.84 -16.56
C PRO A 179 7.14 9.53 -16.71
N ASP A 180 6.27 10.41 -16.25
CA ASP A 180 4.80 10.22 -16.19
C ASP A 180 4.32 9.12 -15.24
N GLY A 181 5.20 8.54 -14.44
CA GLY A 181 4.85 7.55 -13.43
C GLY A 181 3.94 8.13 -12.35
N THR A 182 3.14 7.28 -11.73
CA THR A 182 2.11 7.71 -10.78
C THR A 182 2.26 7.00 -9.44
N ILE A 183 2.16 7.77 -8.35
CA ILE A 183 2.06 7.26 -6.99
C ILE A 183 0.59 7.31 -6.55
N TYR A 184 0.14 6.25 -5.88
CA TYR A 184 -1.08 6.25 -5.07
C TYR A 184 -0.70 5.84 -3.65
N PHE A 185 -1.07 6.65 -2.66
CA PHE A 185 -0.84 6.27 -1.27
C PHE A 185 -1.96 6.70 -0.34
N GLU A 186 -2.17 5.88 0.70
CA GLU A 186 -3.14 6.10 1.77
C GLU A 186 -2.56 7.00 2.87
N PHE A 187 -3.43 7.75 3.55
CA PHE A 187 -3.08 8.62 4.66
C PHE A 187 -4.28 8.89 5.57
N ASP A 188 -4.04 9.38 6.78
CA ASP A 188 -5.09 9.84 7.70
C ASP A 188 -5.68 11.18 7.21
N PRO A 189 -7.03 11.36 7.24
CA PRO A 189 -7.69 12.59 6.76
C PRO A 189 -7.09 13.90 7.27
N GLU A 190 -6.65 13.94 8.52
CA GLU A 190 -6.08 15.14 9.16
C GLU A 190 -4.71 15.52 8.60
N GLN A 191 -4.01 14.56 7.99
CA GLN A 191 -2.68 14.77 7.42
C GLN A 191 -2.68 15.46 6.05
N LYS A 192 -3.86 15.67 5.44
CA LYS A 192 -3.97 16.20 4.07
C LYS A 192 -3.14 17.46 3.84
N ASN A 193 -3.25 18.47 4.72
CA ASN A 193 -2.56 19.74 4.56
C ASN A 193 -1.04 19.60 4.71
N GLU A 194 -0.59 18.82 5.68
CA GLU A 194 0.83 18.51 5.87
C GLU A 194 1.40 17.74 4.68
N ILE A 195 0.67 16.76 4.16
CA ILE A 195 1.08 16.00 2.97
C ILE A 195 1.16 16.91 1.74
N SER A 196 0.22 17.84 1.56
CA SER A 196 0.27 18.83 0.49
C SER A 196 1.55 19.68 0.58
N ASN A 197 1.93 20.10 1.79
CA ASN A 197 3.17 20.86 2.03
C ASN A 197 4.42 20.00 1.73
N ILE A 198 4.42 18.71 2.12
CA ILE A 198 5.52 17.79 1.82
C ILE A 198 5.67 17.62 0.31
N LEU A 199 4.57 17.36 -0.41
CA LEU A 199 4.58 17.17 -1.86
C LEU A 199 5.17 18.40 -2.58
N ARG A 200 4.79 19.61 -2.17
CA ARG A 200 5.32 20.85 -2.70
C ARG A 200 6.82 20.99 -2.42
N LYS A 201 7.26 20.74 -1.18
CA LYS A 201 8.67 20.79 -0.78
C LYS A 201 9.54 19.79 -1.56
N GLU A 202 9.01 18.60 -1.84
CA GLU A 202 9.68 17.57 -2.63
C GLU A 202 9.49 17.78 -4.15
N ASN A 203 8.98 18.93 -4.58
CA ASN A 203 8.77 19.31 -5.99
C ASN A 203 7.88 18.34 -6.78
N TYR A 204 6.83 17.80 -6.16
CA TYR A 204 5.77 17.09 -6.86
C TYR A 204 4.77 18.09 -7.44
N LYS A 205 4.65 18.15 -8.77
CA LYS A 205 3.86 19.20 -9.46
C LYS A 205 2.36 18.88 -9.49
N ASN A 206 2.01 17.63 -9.71
CA ASN A 206 0.62 17.21 -9.94
C ASN A 206 0.16 16.26 -8.84
N SER A 207 -0.69 16.74 -7.94
CA SER A 207 -1.30 15.90 -6.90
C SER A 207 -2.81 16.15 -6.81
N LYS A 208 -3.57 15.05 -6.62
CA LYS A 208 -5.02 15.11 -6.43
C LYS A 208 -5.41 14.23 -5.26
N PHE A 209 -6.06 14.84 -4.27
CA PHE A 209 -6.57 14.18 -3.07
C PHE A 209 -7.98 13.68 -3.27
N PHE A 210 -8.27 12.49 -2.77
CA PHE A 210 -9.56 11.84 -2.94
C PHE A 210 -10.15 11.42 -1.60
N LYS A 211 -11.48 11.45 -1.55
CA LYS A 211 -12.26 10.93 -0.43
C LYS A 211 -12.59 9.45 -0.63
N ASP A 212 -12.71 8.74 0.50
CA ASP A 212 -13.20 7.37 0.57
C ASP A 212 -14.73 7.31 0.49
N GLN A 213 -15.30 6.11 0.71
CA GLN A 213 -16.75 5.86 0.76
C GLN A 213 -17.45 6.56 1.93
N PHE A 214 -16.69 6.94 2.97
CA PHE A 214 -17.20 7.69 4.12
C PHE A 214 -17.03 9.20 3.97
N LYS A 215 -16.73 9.69 2.75
CA LYS A 215 -16.52 11.10 2.40
C LYS A 215 -15.33 11.76 3.13
N LYS A 216 -14.40 10.99 3.71
CA LYS A 216 -13.18 11.47 4.34
C LYS A 216 -12.00 11.39 3.37
N TYR A 217 -11.12 12.39 3.37
CA TYR A 217 -9.88 12.31 2.57
C TYR A 217 -9.07 11.10 2.99
N ARG A 218 -8.69 10.24 2.04
CA ARG A 218 -8.08 8.95 2.35
C ARG A 218 -6.84 8.62 1.53
N PHE A 219 -6.79 9.05 0.29
CA PHE A 219 -5.66 8.75 -0.56
C PHE A 219 -5.36 9.92 -1.51
N VAL A 220 -4.14 9.92 -2.01
CA VAL A 220 -3.68 10.90 -3.00
C VAL A 220 -3.10 10.19 -4.21
N LYS A 221 -3.39 10.72 -5.38
CA LYS A 221 -2.70 10.44 -6.65
C LYS A 221 -1.66 11.52 -6.87
N VAL A 222 -0.42 11.12 -7.11
CA VAL A 222 0.69 12.04 -7.43
C VAL A 222 1.31 11.59 -8.74
N GLN A 223 1.47 12.51 -9.67
CA GLN A 223 2.09 12.25 -10.98
C GLN A 223 3.33 13.11 -11.12
N ILE A 224 4.43 12.54 -11.60
CA ILE A 224 5.67 13.26 -11.90
C ILE A 224 5.69 13.76 -13.34
#